data_fbaa1396c8b616c801b187837236deb8
#
_entry.id   fbaa1396c8b616c801b187837236deb8
#
_cell.length_a   1.000
_cell.length_b   1.000
_cell.length_c   1.000
_cell.angle_alpha   90.00
_cell.angle_beta   90.00
_cell.angle_gamma   90.00
#
_symmetry.space_group_name_H-M   'P 1'
#
loop_
_entity.id
_entity.type
_entity.pdbx_description
1 polymer ?
#
loop_
_entity_poly.entity_id
_entity_poly.type
_entity_poly.pdbx_seq_one_letter_code
_entity_poly.pdbx_strand_id
1 'polypeptide(L)'
;MIFKKAALVAAIALAGCSQVPAGNVGIKVYLLGGAKGVDTEELGPGRYWIGWNEDLYLFPTFTQNYVWTASSIEGSEANEELGFQTVEGLAVTADVGISYHIDPAKTAAIFQKYRRGVNEITDIYLRNMIRDSLVKNASSMEVEAVYGAGKTELIEQVQKDVTAQVSDLGIIIEKIYWIGELRLPSVVIAAINAKIGATQMAQQRQNEVQQAMAEAQKVRASAQGEADAKIMMAKAEAQSIELRGDALARNPKLVELQAIEKWNGVLPVTMLNNTMPFLPIK
;
A
#
# COMPACT_ATOMS: atom_id res chain seq x y z
N MET A 1 67.71 -34.51 13.08
CA MET A 1 67.21 -34.43 11.68
C MET A 1 65.79 -34.87 11.53
N ILE A 2 65.31 -35.86 12.29
CA ILE A 2 63.94 -36.44 12.27
C ILE A 2 62.89 -35.41 12.73
N PHE A 3 63.12 -34.62 13.77
CA PHE A 3 62.23 -33.59 14.29
C PHE A 3 61.92 -32.47 13.27
N LYS A 4 62.91 -32.04 12.47
CA LYS A 4 62.71 -31.04 11.43
C LYS A 4 61.83 -31.58 10.26
N LYS A 5 61.99 -32.87 9.95
CA LYS A 5 61.15 -33.52 8.93
C LYS A 5 59.74 -33.76 9.43
N ALA A 6 59.54 -34.13 10.70
CA ALA A 6 58.23 -34.28 11.31
C ALA A 6 57.48 -32.95 11.42
N ALA A 7 58.19 -31.85 11.78
CA ALA A 7 57.61 -30.50 11.81
C ALA A 7 57.22 -29.99 10.41
N LEU A 8 57.97 -30.31 9.36
CA LEU A 8 57.65 -29.95 7.98
C LEU A 8 56.43 -30.72 7.48
N VAL A 9 56.31 -32.00 7.80
CA VAL A 9 55.14 -32.83 7.45
C VAL A 9 53.88 -32.36 8.20
N ALA A 10 54.01 -31.99 9.49
CA ALA A 10 52.91 -31.43 10.27
C ALA A 10 52.44 -30.07 9.75
N ALA A 11 53.39 -29.20 9.29
CA ALA A 11 53.05 -27.92 8.68
C ALA A 11 52.33 -28.08 7.33
N ILE A 12 52.69 -29.05 6.51
CA ILE A 12 52.02 -29.38 5.24
C ILE A 12 50.63 -29.97 5.50
N ALA A 13 50.46 -30.77 6.55
CA ALA A 13 49.17 -31.33 6.94
C ALA A 13 48.18 -30.27 7.44
N LEU A 14 48.65 -29.20 8.06
CA LEU A 14 47.82 -28.07 8.52
C LEU A 14 47.40 -27.10 7.39
N ALA A 15 48.19 -27.04 6.30
CA ALA A 15 47.94 -26.14 5.18
C ALA A 15 46.71 -26.52 4.31
N GLY A 16 46.21 -27.76 4.41
CA GLY A 16 45.04 -28.21 3.65
C GLY A 16 43.71 -28.16 4.41
N CYS A 17 43.66 -27.59 5.61
CA CYS A 17 42.46 -27.55 6.40
C CYS A 17 41.63 -26.28 6.08
N SER A 18 40.52 -26.43 5.41
CA SER A 18 39.57 -25.34 5.14
C SER A 18 38.38 -25.42 6.09
N GLN A 19 37.74 -24.27 6.35
CA GLN A 19 36.60 -24.19 7.26
C GLN A 19 35.36 -23.74 6.53
N VAL A 20 34.23 -24.43 6.78
CA VAL A 20 32.90 -23.99 6.46
C VAL A 20 32.31 -23.30 7.71
N PRO A 21 32.16 -21.97 7.71
CA PRO A 21 31.59 -21.24 8.84
C PRO A 21 30.14 -21.60 9.12
N ALA A 22 29.67 -21.37 10.34
CA ALA A 22 28.25 -21.51 10.69
C ALA A 22 27.39 -20.61 9.79
N GLY A 23 26.25 -21.13 9.33
CA GLY A 23 25.38 -20.45 8.37
C GLY A 23 25.81 -20.55 6.90
N ASN A 24 26.86 -21.32 6.60
CA ASN A 24 27.28 -21.62 5.23
C ASN A 24 27.24 -23.11 4.96
N VAL A 25 27.07 -23.41 3.69
CA VAL A 25 27.26 -24.77 3.13
C VAL A 25 28.42 -24.73 2.15
N GLY A 26 29.29 -25.71 2.23
CA GLY A 26 30.44 -25.87 1.35
C GLY A 26 30.14 -26.86 0.22
N ILE A 27 30.55 -26.53 -0.98
CA ILE A 27 30.56 -27.45 -2.13
C ILE A 27 31.97 -27.69 -2.57
N LYS A 28 32.37 -28.97 -2.59
CA LYS A 28 33.66 -29.39 -3.16
C LYS A 28 33.59 -29.55 -4.66
N VAL A 29 34.64 -29.10 -5.29
CA VAL A 29 34.84 -29.30 -6.73
C VAL A 29 36.16 -30.02 -6.96
N TYR A 30 36.10 -31.22 -7.55
CA TYR A 30 37.29 -31.99 -7.91
C TYR A 30 37.81 -31.54 -9.27
N LEU A 31 39.05 -31.10 -9.32
CA LEU A 31 39.66 -30.58 -10.54
C LEU A 31 40.16 -31.64 -11.45
N LEU A 32 40.68 -32.75 -10.91
CA LEU A 32 41.35 -33.84 -11.66
C LEU A 32 40.88 -35.21 -11.19
N GLY A 33 41.12 -36.24 -12.04
CA GLY A 33 40.84 -37.63 -11.72
C GLY A 33 39.51 -38.15 -12.19
N GLY A 34 39.15 -39.38 -11.80
CA GLY A 34 37.91 -40.05 -12.17
C GLY A 34 36.65 -39.45 -11.54
N ALA A 35 36.78 -38.77 -10.40
CA ALA A 35 35.73 -38.10 -9.65
C ALA A 35 35.65 -36.59 -9.96
N LYS A 36 36.28 -36.14 -11.06
CA LYS A 36 36.29 -34.72 -11.44
C LYS A 36 34.87 -34.17 -11.62
N GLY A 37 34.61 -33.01 -11.04
CA GLY A 37 33.34 -32.31 -11.11
C GLY A 37 32.87 -31.82 -9.77
N VAL A 38 31.64 -31.42 -9.72
CA VAL A 38 30.98 -30.90 -8.51
C VAL A 38 30.56 -32.09 -7.65
N ASP A 39 30.94 -32.07 -6.37
CA ASP A 39 30.43 -33.05 -5.42
C ASP A 39 28.93 -32.77 -5.16
N THR A 40 28.17 -33.86 -5.10
CA THR A 40 26.73 -33.77 -4.79
C THR A 40 26.47 -33.76 -3.29
N GLU A 41 27.49 -34.07 -2.48
CA GLU A 41 27.39 -34.02 -1.02
C GLU A 41 27.72 -32.62 -0.51
N GLU A 42 26.78 -32.04 0.20
CA GLU A 42 26.91 -30.71 0.79
C GLU A 42 27.64 -30.80 2.14
N LEU A 43 28.65 -29.97 2.30
CA LEU A 43 29.41 -29.89 3.53
C LEU A 43 28.78 -28.88 4.49
N GLY A 44 28.23 -29.36 5.61
CA GLY A 44 27.74 -28.53 6.70
C GLY A 44 28.86 -27.76 7.41
N PRO A 45 28.53 -26.91 8.40
CA PRO A 45 29.53 -26.18 9.18
C PRO A 45 30.53 -27.11 9.83
N GLY A 46 31.82 -26.82 9.66
CA GLY A 46 32.90 -27.65 10.19
C GLY A 46 34.25 -27.36 9.56
N ARG A 47 35.23 -28.17 9.93
CA ARG A 47 36.56 -28.12 9.31
C ARG A 47 36.75 -29.37 8.44
N TYR A 48 37.19 -29.15 7.22
CA TYR A 48 37.35 -30.18 6.21
C TYR A 48 38.77 -30.14 5.64
N TRP A 49 39.29 -31.32 5.34
CA TRP A 49 40.52 -31.42 4.60
C TRP A 49 40.21 -31.18 3.11
N ILE A 50 40.78 -30.15 2.54
CA ILE A 50 40.69 -29.82 1.12
C ILE A 50 42.03 -30.10 0.48
N GLY A 51 42.05 -31.07 -0.43
CA GLY A 51 43.28 -31.48 -1.12
C GLY A 51 43.69 -30.46 -2.19
N TRP A 52 44.94 -30.62 -2.69
CA TRP A 52 45.45 -29.75 -3.77
C TRP A 52 44.65 -29.85 -5.09
N ASN A 53 43.83 -30.89 -5.24
CA ASN A 53 42.98 -31.17 -6.38
C ASN A 53 41.52 -30.79 -6.12
N GLU A 54 41.22 -30.09 -5.06
CA GLU A 54 39.84 -29.77 -4.61
C GLU A 54 39.73 -28.27 -4.36
N ASP A 55 38.66 -27.68 -4.87
CA ASP A 55 38.25 -26.33 -4.52
C ASP A 55 37.00 -26.38 -3.65
N LEU A 56 36.94 -25.47 -2.68
CA LEU A 56 35.78 -25.32 -1.79
C LEU A 56 35.07 -23.99 -2.08
N TYR A 57 33.81 -24.07 -2.49
CA TYR A 57 32.95 -22.91 -2.64
C TYR A 57 31.98 -22.83 -1.47
N LEU A 58 31.84 -21.63 -0.89
CA LEU A 58 30.95 -21.38 0.23
C LEU A 58 29.69 -20.68 -0.21
N PHE A 59 28.57 -21.17 0.29
CA PHE A 59 27.25 -20.61 0.02
C PHE A 59 26.58 -20.26 1.35
N PRO A 60 26.27 -18.98 1.61
CA PRO A 60 25.52 -18.58 2.78
C PRO A 60 24.06 -19.05 2.68
N THR A 61 23.57 -19.69 3.75
CA THR A 61 22.19 -20.20 3.85
C THR A 61 21.30 -19.32 4.70
N PHE A 62 21.88 -18.26 5.30
CA PHE A 62 21.13 -17.21 5.99
C PHE A 62 20.69 -16.12 5.01
N THR A 63 19.69 -15.33 5.40
CA THR A 63 19.18 -14.24 4.57
C THR A 63 20.29 -13.27 4.17
N GLN A 64 20.45 -13.09 2.87
CA GLN A 64 21.33 -12.11 2.25
C GLN A 64 20.48 -10.92 1.81
N ASN A 65 21.00 -9.72 2.07
CA ASN A 65 20.45 -8.49 1.53
C ASN A 65 21.46 -7.89 0.56
N TYR A 66 21.02 -7.59 -0.64
CA TYR A 66 21.82 -6.92 -1.64
C TYR A 66 21.04 -5.75 -2.23
N VAL A 67 21.76 -4.69 -2.60
CA VAL A 67 21.17 -3.46 -3.11
C VAL A 67 21.90 -3.01 -4.38
N TRP A 68 21.14 -2.73 -5.41
CA TRP A 68 21.63 -2.12 -6.65
C TRP A 68 21.18 -0.66 -6.66
N THR A 69 22.12 0.24 -6.45
CA THR A 69 21.87 1.67 -6.25
C THR A 69 22.84 2.52 -7.06
N ALA A 70 22.41 3.75 -7.38
CA ALA A 70 23.30 4.76 -7.93
C ALA A 70 24.23 5.36 -6.89
N SER A 71 23.92 5.19 -5.60
CA SER A 71 24.70 5.75 -4.50
C SER A 71 25.93 4.89 -4.22
N SER A 72 27.11 5.48 -4.29
CA SER A 72 28.37 4.83 -3.90
C SER A 72 28.53 4.59 -2.38
N ILE A 73 27.60 5.07 -1.57
CA ILE A 73 27.60 4.91 -0.12
C ILE A 73 26.84 3.65 0.28
N GLU A 74 25.85 3.25 -0.54
CA GLU A 74 24.98 2.09 -0.30
C GLU A 74 25.20 1.07 -1.43
N GLY A 75 25.83 -0.06 -1.12
CA GLY A 75 26.08 -1.12 -2.11
C GLY A 75 27.49 -1.08 -2.68
N SER A 76 27.62 -1.05 -3.99
CA SER A 76 28.87 -1.03 -4.75
C SER A 76 29.39 0.40 -4.99
N GLU A 77 30.70 0.57 -5.23
CA GLU A 77 31.28 1.85 -5.65
C GLU A 77 30.80 2.26 -7.07
N ALA A 78 30.33 1.31 -7.87
CA ALA A 78 29.82 1.57 -9.22
C ALA A 78 28.32 1.90 -9.18
N ASN A 79 27.86 2.72 -10.16
CA ASN A 79 26.44 2.94 -10.36
C ASN A 79 25.79 1.63 -10.86
N GLU A 80 24.93 1.06 -10.04
CA GLU A 80 24.24 -0.21 -10.30
C GLU A 80 22.73 -0.04 -10.43
N GLU A 81 22.21 1.21 -10.53
CA GLU A 81 20.78 1.46 -10.73
C GLU A 81 20.18 0.65 -11.88
N LEU A 82 18.93 0.26 -11.75
CA LEU A 82 18.21 -0.47 -12.77
C LEU A 82 17.39 0.48 -13.65
N GLY A 83 17.68 0.47 -14.95
CA GLY A 83 16.94 1.24 -15.94
C GLY A 83 15.90 0.38 -16.64
N PHE A 84 14.70 0.94 -16.85
CA PHE A 84 13.61 0.33 -17.60
C PHE A 84 12.80 1.42 -18.34
N GLN A 85 11.84 1.01 -19.16
CA GLN A 85 11.02 1.94 -19.93
C GLN A 85 9.53 1.65 -19.70
N THR A 86 8.74 2.73 -19.70
CA THR A 86 7.27 2.65 -19.62
C THR A 86 6.66 2.44 -21.02
N VAL A 87 5.33 2.26 -21.08
CA VAL A 87 4.60 2.09 -22.34
C VAL A 87 4.79 3.26 -23.30
N GLU A 88 5.01 4.47 -22.77
CA GLU A 88 5.29 5.67 -23.56
C GLU A 88 6.74 5.74 -24.08
N GLY A 89 7.58 4.77 -23.72
CA GLY A 89 9.00 4.75 -24.07
C GLY A 89 9.87 5.69 -23.22
N LEU A 90 9.34 6.17 -22.09
CA LEU A 90 10.09 7.01 -21.17
C LEU A 90 11.04 6.17 -20.32
N ALA A 91 12.31 6.58 -20.27
CA ALA A 91 13.31 5.95 -19.45
C ALA A 91 13.12 6.32 -17.98
N VAL A 92 13.08 5.31 -17.13
CA VAL A 92 13.00 5.41 -15.68
C VAL A 92 14.19 4.66 -15.10
N THR A 93 14.85 5.21 -14.08
CA THR A 93 15.87 4.53 -13.32
C THR A 93 15.47 4.43 -11.85
N ALA A 94 15.85 3.32 -11.22
CA ALA A 94 15.47 3.04 -9.84
C ALA A 94 16.56 2.24 -9.13
N ASP A 95 16.62 2.44 -7.84
CA ASP A 95 17.39 1.61 -6.93
C ASP A 95 16.52 0.49 -6.38
N VAL A 96 17.04 -0.74 -6.42
CA VAL A 96 16.29 -1.94 -6.04
C VAL A 96 17.11 -2.75 -5.04
N GLY A 97 16.44 -3.22 -4.00
CA GLY A 97 17.01 -4.17 -3.05
C GLY A 97 16.33 -5.53 -3.15
N ILE A 98 17.10 -6.57 -2.83
CA ILE A 98 16.65 -7.95 -2.73
C ILE A 98 17.07 -8.55 -1.39
N SER A 99 16.14 -9.29 -0.78
CA SER A 99 16.39 -10.18 0.35
C SER A 99 16.12 -11.61 -0.10
N TYR A 100 17.10 -12.48 0.06
CA TYR A 100 16.97 -13.89 -0.36
C TYR A 100 17.83 -14.77 0.52
N HIS A 101 17.57 -16.06 0.51
CA HIS A 101 18.46 -17.09 1.06
C HIS A 101 18.52 -18.30 0.12
N ILE A 102 19.53 -19.14 0.36
CA ILE A 102 19.77 -20.35 -0.45
C ILE A 102 19.33 -21.56 0.35
N ASP A 103 18.56 -22.43 -0.31
CA ASP A 103 18.21 -23.75 0.24
C ASP A 103 19.48 -24.62 0.32
N PRO A 104 19.89 -25.01 1.55
CA PRO A 104 21.08 -25.86 1.73
C PRO A 104 21.06 -27.11 0.84
N ALA A 105 19.91 -27.77 0.71
CA ALA A 105 19.76 -29.02 -0.03
C ALA A 105 19.87 -28.89 -1.56
N LYS A 106 19.89 -27.66 -2.09
CA LYS A 106 19.98 -27.40 -3.53
C LYS A 106 21.25 -26.66 -3.94
N THR A 107 22.16 -26.43 -3.00
CA THR A 107 23.38 -25.65 -3.24
C THR A 107 24.27 -26.27 -4.34
N ALA A 108 24.39 -27.58 -4.37
CA ALA A 108 25.15 -28.27 -5.42
C ALA A 108 24.54 -28.04 -6.82
N ALA A 109 23.22 -28.03 -6.95
CA ALA A 109 22.52 -27.77 -8.21
C ALA A 109 22.71 -26.30 -8.66
N ILE A 110 22.69 -25.35 -7.74
CA ILE A 110 22.99 -23.93 -8.00
C ILE A 110 24.39 -23.81 -8.58
N PHE A 111 25.39 -24.42 -7.92
CA PHE A 111 26.75 -24.37 -8.37
C PHE A 111 26.96 -25.06 -9.73
N GLN A 112 26.31 -26.20 -9.97
CA GLN A 112 26.38 -26.89 -11.27
C GLN A 112 25.85 -26.01 -12.40
N LYS A 113 24.78 -25.24 -12.16
CA LYS A 113 24.19 -24.36 -13.16
C LYS A 113 25.02 -23.13 -13.45
N TYR A 114 25.45 -22.42 -12.41
CA TYR A 114 26.07 -21.11 -12.56
C TYR A 114 27.62 -21.17 -12.54
N ARG A 115 28.19 -22.17 -11.89
CA ARG A 115 29.64 -22.38 -11.71
C ARG A 115 30.36 -21.14 -11.17
N ARG A 116 29.68 -20.42 -10.27
CA ARG A 116 30.13 -19.17 -9.66
C ARG A 116 29.74 -19.15 -8.19
N GLY A 117 30.41 -18.26 -7.44
CA GLY A 117 30.06 -17.96 -6.07
C GLY A 117 28.77 -17.13 -5.97
N VAL A 118 28.28 -16.99 -4.74
CA VAL A 118 26.99 -16.29 -4.49
C VAL A 118 27.02 -14.84 -4.94
N ASN A 119 28.13 -14.15 -4.73
CA ASN A 119 28.26 -12.74 -5.09
C ASN A 119 28.07 -12.53 -6.60
N GLU A 120 28.76 -13.34 -7.42
CA GLU A 120 28.63 -13.24 -8.88
C GLU A 120 27.24 -13.70 -9.37
N ILE A 121 26.62 -14.65 -8.66
CA ILE A 121 25.23 -15.05 -8.97
C ILE A 121 24.28 -13.87 -8.72
N THR A 122 24.46 -13.15 -7.63
CA THR A 122 23.65 -11.97 -7.28
C THR A 122 23.89 -10.84 -8.25
N ASP A 123 25.15 -10.46 -8.47
CA ASP A 123 25.51 -9.29 -9.27
C ASP A 123 25.18 -9.44 -10.76
N ILE A 124 25.29 -10.67 -11.28
CA ILE A 124 25.10 -10.89 -12.71
C ILE A 124 23.72 -11.46 -13.00
N TYR A 125 23.38 -12.59 -12.37
CA TYR A 125 22.18 -13.36 -12.77
C TYR A 125 20.93 -12.80 -12.13
N LEU A 126 20.88 -12.60 -10.82
CA LEU A 126 19.69 -12.06 -10.15
C LEU A 126 19.39 -10.63 -10.59
N ARG A 127 20.45 -9.80 -10.73
CA ARG A 127 20.30 -8.44 -11.26
C ARG A 127 19.66 -8.41 -12.64
N ASN A 128 20.14 -9.28 -13.54
CA ASN A 128 19.60 -9.32 -14.90
C ASN A 128 18.18 -9.86 -14.93
N MET A 129 17.82 -10.84 -14.10
CA MET A 129 16.46 -11.36 -13.99
C MET A 129 15.49 -10.30 -13.48
N ILE A 130 15.90 -9.54 -12.47
CA ILE A 130 15.10 -8.42 -11.94
C ILE A 130 14.93 -7.33 -13.00
N ARG A 131 16.01 -6.97 -13.70
CA ARG A 131 15.96 -5.98 -14.79
C ARG A 131 15.02 -6.43 -15.91
N ASP A 132 15.13 -7.68 -16.35
CA ASP A 132 14.27 -8.24 -17.41
C ASP A 132 12.81 -8.21 -16.99
N SER A 133 12.51 -8.64 -15.76
CA SER A 133 11.17 -8.60 -15.21
C SER A 133 10.63 -7.16 -15.05
N LEU A 134 11.49 -6.20 -14.63
CA LEU A 134 11.12 -4.78 -14.58
C LEU A 134 10.77 -4.24 -15.97
N VAL A 135 11.62 -4.50 -16.96
CA VAL A 135 11.38 -4.07 -18.36
C VAL A 135 10.08 -4.67 -18.88
N LYS A 136 9.87 -5.97 -18.69
CA LYS A 136 8.66 -6.68 -19.14
C LYS A 136 7.39 -6.07 -18.54
N ASN A 137 7.33 -5.91 -17.22
CA ASN A 137 6.13 -5.44 -16.54
C ASN A 137 5.91 -3.93 -16.72
N ALA A 138 6.96 -3.11 -16.60
CA ALA A 138 6.86 -1.67 -16.77
C ALA A 138 6.50 -1.24 -18.20
N SER A 139 6.90 -2.01 -19.23
CA SER A 139 6.56 -1.70 -20.63
C SER A 139 5.05 -1.73 -20.92
N SER A 140 4.24 -2.31 -20.05
CA SER A 140 2.77 -2.31 -20.14
C SER A 140 2.10 -1.25 -19.28
N MET A 141 2.85 -0.50 -18.49
CA MET A 141 2.34 0.49 -17.53
C MET A 141 2.66 1.92 -17.97
N GLU A 142 1.71 2.85 -17.74
CA GLU A 142 1.92 4.27 -17.94
C GLU A 142 2.89 4.84 -16.90
N VAL A 143 3.67 5.84 -17.28
CA VAL A 143 4.65 6.47 -16.38
C VAL A 143 4.01 7.02 -15.10
N GLU A 144 2.80 7.55 -15.21
CA GLU A 144 2.03 8.08 -14.07
C GLU A 144 1.66 6.97 -13.08
N ALA A 145 1.30 5.79 -13.58
CA ALA A 145 1.03 4.61 -12.75
C ALA A 145 2.30 4.12 -12.06
N VAL A 146 3.40 3.99 -12.81
CA VAL A 146 4.70 3.53 -12.29
C VAL A 146 5.25 4.49 -11.23
N TYR A 147 5.11 5.80 -11.44
CA TYR A 147 5.56 6.81 -10.48
C TYR A 147 4.65 6.95 -9.27
N GLY A 148 3.36 6.64 -9.42
CA GLY A 148 2.31 6.76 -8.42
C GLY A 148 1.91 5.45 -7.75
N ALA A 149 0.62 5.16 -7.78
CA ALA A 149 0.00 4.04 -7.05
C ALA A 149 0.42 2.65 -7.57
N GLY A 150 0.74 2.53 -8.86
CA GLY A 150 1.15 1.26 -9.47
C GLY A 150 2.58 0.83 -9.12
N LYS A 151 3.36 1.68 -8.44
CA LYS A 151 4.72 1.35 -7.98
C LYS A 151 4.79 0.06 -7.15
N THR A 152 3.81 -0.16 -6.29
CA THR A 152 3.73 -1.36 -5.44
C THR A 152 3.39 -2.59 -6.27
N GLU A 153 2.42 -2.46 -7.16
CA GLU A 153 2.02 -3.56 -8.04
C GLU A 153 3.18 -4.01 -8.95
N LEU A 154 3.92 -3.07 -9.51
CA LEU A 154 5.08 -3.38 -10.35
C LEU A 154 6.11 -4.23 -9.61
N ILE A 155 6.51 -3.86 -8.40
CA ILE A 155 7.52 -4.61 -7.65
C ILE A 155 7.01 -5.99 -7.20
N GLU A 156 5.73 -6.12 -6.89
CA GLU A 156 5.10 -7.40 -6.56
C GLU A 156 5.08 -8.36 -7.76
N GLN A 157 4.78 -7.85 -8.96
CA GLN A 157 4.84 -8.64 -10.19
C GLN A 157 6.28 -9.07 -10.50
N VAL A 158 7.25 -8.17 -10.33
CA VAL A 158 8.67 -8.47 -10.47
C VAL A 158 9.10 -9.56 -9.48
N GLN A 159 8.72 -9.44 -8.22
CA GLN A 159 9.03 -10.46 -7.22
C GLN A 159 8.45 -11.82 -7.61
N LYS A 160 7.21 -11.85 -8.05
CA LYS A 160 6.54 -13.09 -8.49
C LYS A 160 7.24 -13.71 -9.69
N ASP A 161 7.57 -12.92 -10.71
CA ASP A 161 8.24 -13.38 -11.93
C ASP A 161 9.63 -13.94 -11.62
N VAL A 162 10.43 -13.22 -10.81
CA VAL A 162 11.78 -13.64 -10.45
C VAL A 162 11.73 -14.88 -9.55
N THR A 163 10.82 -14.93 -8.56
CA THR A 163 10.64 -16.10 -7.70
C THR A 163 10.32 -17.35 -8.54
N ALA A 164 9.43 -17.23 -9.51
CA ALA A 164 9.09 -18.36 -10.40
C ALA A 164 10.30 -18.87 -11.21
N GLN A 165 11.26 -18.00 -11.55
CA GLN A 165 12.45 -18.38 -12.31
C GLN A 165 13.52 -19.09 -11.46
N VAL A 166 13.60 -18.78 -10.16
CA VAL A 166 14.70 -19.24 -9.31
C VAL A 166 14.30 -20.25 -8.24
N SER A 167 13.01 -20.42 -7.95
CA SER A 167 12.53 -21.35 -6.89
C SER A 167 12.95 -22.81 -7.12
N ASP A 168 12.92 -23.27 -8.36
CA ASP A 168 13.32 -24.64 -8.71
C ASP A 168 14.82 -24.87 -8.49
N LEU A 169 15.60 -23.79 -8.55
CA LEU A 169 17.04 -23.85 -8.35
C LEU A 169 17.46 -23.83 -6.88
N GLY A 170 16.54 -23.48 -5.96
CA GLY A 170 16.83 -23.40 -4.55
C GLY A 170 17.29 -22.00 -4.08
N ILE A 171 17.06 -20.97 -4.88
CA ILE A 171 17.18 -19.58 -4.43
C ILE A 171 15.79 -19.12 -4.01
N ILE A 172 15.62 -18.83 -2.72
CA ILE A 172 14.35 -18.43 -2.14
C ILE A 172 14.35 -16.93 -1.93
N ILE A 173 13.54 -16.23 -2.74
CA ILE A 173 13.39 -14.77 -2.63
C ILE A 173 12.37 -14.47 -1.55
N GLU A 174 12.81 -13.74 -0.52
CA GLU A 174 11.95 -13.28 0.57
C GLU A 174 11.23 -12.00 0.18
N LYS A 175 11.99 -11.04 -0.37
CA LYS A 175 11.46 -9.73 -0.75
C LYS A 175 12.31 -9.06 -1.83
N ILE A 176 11.62 -8.38 -2.77
CA ILE A 176 12.21 -7.37 -3.65
C ILE A 176 11.55 -6.03 -3.32
N TYR A 177 12.33 -4.96 -3.22
CA TYR A 177 11.82 -3.66 -2.76
C TYR A 177 12.56 -2.50 -3.41
N TRP A 178 11.86 -1.37 -3.50
CA TRP A 178 12.46 -0.13 -3.97
C TRP A 178 13.31 0.51 -2.87
N ILE A 179 14.41 1.13 -3.29
CA ILE A 179 15.25 1.95 -2.43
C ILE A 179 15.11 3.38 -2.92
N GLY A 180 14.56 4.26 -2.06
CA GLY A 180 14.35 5.66 -2.42
C GLY A 180 13.27 5.89 -3.48
N GLU A 181 13.51 6.91 -4.31
CA GLU A 181 12.57 7.38 -5.32
C GLU A 181 12.94 6.89 -6.72
N LEU A 182 11.93 6.75 -7.57
CA LEU A 182 12.13 6.50 -9.00
C LEU A 182 12.66 7.79 -9.65
N ARG A 183 13.66 7.68 -10.50
CA ARG A 183 14.26 8.82 -11.21
C ARG A 183 13.71 8.90 -12.61
N LEU A 184 13.10 10.04 -12.91
CA LEU A 184 12.60 10.40 -14.23
C LEU A 184 13.27 11.70 -14.70
N PRO A 185 13.29 11.97 -16.01
CA PRO A 185 13.70 13.29 -16.52
C PRO A 185 12.85 14.40 -15.90
N SER A 186 13.46 15.51 -15.53
CA SER A 186 12.80 16.63 -14.86
C SER A 186 11.59 17.20 -15.63
N VAL A 187 11.65 17.17 -16.95
CA VAL A 187 10.54 17.60 -17.82
C VAL A 187 9.30 16.71 -17.63
N VAL A 188 9.49 15.40 -17.47
CA VAL A 188 8.41 14.44 -17.25
C VAL A 188 7.78 14.65 -15.86
N ILE A 189 8.61 14.84 -14.84
CA ILE A 189 8.12 15.15 -13.48
C ILE A 189 7.28 16.43 -13.49
N ALA A 190 7.74 17.49 -14.17
CA ALA A 190 7.00 18.74 -14.28
C ALA A 190 5.65 18.55 -15.01
N ALA A 191 5.60 17.74 -16.06
CA ALA A 191 4.36 17.43 -16.78
C ALA A 191 3.37 16.63 -15.91
N ILE A 192 3.85 15.61 -15.18
CA ILE A 192 3.03 14.83 -14.23
C ILE A 192 2.46 15.75 -13.16
N ASN A 193 3.28 16.59 -12.54
CA ASN A 193 2.83 17.51 -11.50
C ASN A 193 1.79 18.53 -12.03
N ALA A 194 1.97 19.05 -13.24
CA ALA A 194 0.99 19.92 -13.88
C ALA A 194 -0.35 19.20 -14.14
N LYS A 195 -0.31 17.96 -14.61
CA LYS A 195 -1.51 17.13 -14.81
C LYS A 195 -2.24 16.85 -13.50
N ILE A 196 -1.50 16.46 -12.46
CA ILE A 196 -2.05 16.24 -11.12
C ILE A 196 -2.73 17.51 -10.59
N GLY A 197 -2.05 18.67 -10.71
CA GLY A 197 -2.62 19.96 -10.31
C GLY A 197 -3.90 20.32 -11.07
N ALA A 198 -3.93 20.12 -12.39
CA ALA A 198 -5.14 20.33 -13.18
C ALA A 198 -6.29 19.40 -12.79
N THR A 199 -6.01 18.13 -12.53
CA THR A 199 -7.00 17.15 -12.09
C THR A 199 -7.57 17.52 -10.70
N GLN A 200 -6.71 17.93 -9.77
CA GLN A 200 -7.13 18.39 -8.44
C GLN A 200 -8.03 19.63 -8.52
N MET A 201 -7.68 20.61 -9.36
CA MET A 201 -8.52 21.81 -9.59
C MET A 201 -9.88 21.44 -10.21
N ALA A 202 -9.90 20.50 -11.16
CA ALA A 202 -11.16 20.01 -11.74
C ALA A 202 -12.04 19.32 -10.69
N GLN A 203 -11.45 18.46 -9.86
CA GLN A 203 -12.15 17.78 -8.77
C GLN A 203 -12.69 18.76 -7.73
N GLN A 204 -11.91 19.78 -7.38
CA GLN A 204 -12.35 20.84 -6.47
C GLN A 204 -13.57 21.57 -7.02
N ARG A 205 -13.52 22.01 -8.29
CA ARG A 205 -14.67 22.68 -8.94
C ARG A 205 -15.91 21.78 -8.96
N GLN A 206 -15.74 20.50 -9.23
CA GLN A 206 -16.85 19.54 -9.21
C GLN A 206 -17.45 19.40 -7.82
N ASN A 207 -16.62 19.36 -6.78
CA ASN A 207 -17.09 19.33 -5.40
C ASN A 207 -17.83 20.63 -5.01
N GLU A 208 -17.32 21.80 -5.42
CA GLU A 208 -17.99 23.09 -5.23
C GLU A 208 -19.38 23.13 -5.88
N VAL A 209 -19.51 22.62 -7.11
CA VAL A 209 -20.83 22.50 -7.80
C VAL A 209 -21.75 21.55 -7.03
N GLN A 210 -21.25 20.39 -6.57
CA GLN A 210 -22.07 19.47 -5.78
C GLN A 210 -22.52 20.07 -4.46
N GLN A 211 -21.65 20.82 -3.76
CA GLN A 211 -22.01 21.53 -2.55
C GLN A 211 -23.08 22.60 -2.79
N ALA A 212 -22.92 23.40 -3.86
CA ALA A 212 -23.92 24.41 -4.22
C ALA A 212 -25.29 23.78 -4.58
N MET A 213 -25.28 22.66 -5.27
CA MET A 213 -26.52 21.90 -5.57
C MET A 213 -27.18 21.34 -4.30
N ALA A 214 -26.39 20.76 -3.40
CA ALA A 214 -26.89 20.24 -2.11
C ALA A 214 -27.48 21.35 -1.25
N GLU A 215 -26.83 22.51 -1.16
CA GLU A 215 -27.34 23.66 -0.42
C GLU A 215 -28.63 24.21 -1.04
N ALA A 216 -28.69 24.31 -2.37
CA ALA A 216 -29.92 24.73 -3.05
C ALA A 216 -31.08 23.74 -2.81
N GLN A 217 -30.80 22.44 -2.79
CA GLN A 217 -31.81 21.41 -2.44
C GLN A 217 -32.26 21.54 -0.99
N LYS A 218 -31.34 21.77 -0.06
CA LYS A 218 -31.64 21.97 1.35
C LYS A 218 -32.53 23.20 1.57
N VAL A 219 -32.21 24.32 0.95
CA VAL A 219 -33.02 25.54 1.01
C VAL A 219 -34.42 25.31 0.44
N ARG A 220 -34.55 24.62 -0.70
CA ARG A 220 -35.83 24.26 -1.28
C ARG A 220 -36.66 23.37 -0.36
N ALA A 221 -36.02 22.30 0.20
CA ALA A 221 -36.69 21.38 1.10
C ALA A 221 -37.16 22.08 2.40
N SER A 222 -36.34 22.98 2.95
CA SER A 222 -36.69 23.80 4.12
C SER A 222 -37.88 24.71 3.81
N ALA A 223 -37.84 25.46 2.71
CA ALA A 223 -38.94 26.33 2.29
C ALA A 223 -40.24 25.55 2.04
N GLN A 224 -40.16 24.39 1.40
CA GLN A 224 -41.29 23.50 1.20
C GLN A 224 -41.86 22.99 2.53
N GLY A 225 -40.97 22.55 3.45
CA GLY A 225 -41.39 22.10 4.78
C GLY A 225 -42.06 23.19 5.60
N GLU A 226 -41.56 24.43 5.53
CA GLU A 226 -42.22 25.59 6.18
C GLU A 226 -43.59 25.93 5.58
N ALA A 227 -43.72 25.85 4.24
CA ALA A 227 -44.97 26.09 3.58
C ALA A 227 -45.98 25.00 3.96
N ASP A 228 -45.60 23.73 3.93
CA ASP A 228 -46.45 22.60 4.30
C ASP A 228 -46.85 22.67 5.79
N ALA A 229 -45.96 23.06 6.68
CA ALA A 229 -46.26 23.28 8.09
C ALA A 229 -47.30 24.39 8.29
N LYS A 230 -47.16 25.53 7.59
CA LYS A 230 -48.17 26.60 7.63
C LYS A 230 -49.55 26.19 7.12
N ILE A 231 -49.56 25.42 6.03
CA ILE A 231 -50.81 24.87 5.48
C ILE A 231 -51.46 23.91 6.47
N MET A 232 -50.68 23.03 7.10
CA MET A 232 -51.18 22.09 8.12
C MET A 232 -51.73 22.83 9.34
N MET A 233 -51.00 23.85 9.85
CA MET A 233 -51.48 24.68 10.97
C MET A 233 -52.82 25.38 10.62
N ALA A 234 -52.91 25.99 9.43
CA ALA A 234 -54.13 26.67 8.99
C ALA A 234 -55.33 25.70 8.85
N LYS A 235 -55.07 24.48 8.31
CA LYS A 235 -56.10 23.43 8.24
C LYS A 235 -56.55 22.97 9.62
N ALA A 236 -55.61 22.74 10.54
CA ALA A 236 -55.90 22.32 11.90
C ALA A 236 -56.70 23.39 12.65
N GLU A 237 -56.34 24.68 12.46
CA GLU A 237 -57.08 25.80 13.04
C GLU A 237 -58.53 25.92 12.47
N ALA A 238 -58.69 25.79 11.14
CA ALA A 238 -60.00 25.76 10.49
C ALA A 238 -60.88 24.65 11.04
N GLN A 239 -60.30 23.41 11.13
CA GLN A 239 -61.03 22.27 11.71
C GLN A 239 -61.38 22.49 13.19
N SER A 240 -60.47 23.12 13.98
CA SER A 240 -60.75 23.44 15.37
C SER A 240 -61.90 24.46 15.50
N ILE A 241 -61.94 25.46 14.61
CA ILE A 241 -63.03 26.45 14.58
C ILE A 241 -64.35 25.80 14.20
N GLU A 242 -64.35 24.91 13.18
CA GLU A 242 -65.53 24.18 12.73
C GLU A 242 -66.06 23.28 13.87
N LEU A 243 -65.22 22.48 14.49
CA LEU A 243 -65.58 21.61 15.62
C LEU A 243 -66.13 22.41 16.81
N ARG A 244 -65.50 23.56 17.10
CA ARG A 244 -65.99 24.48 18.14
C ARG A 244 -67.34 25.08 17.77
N GLY A 245 -67.54 25.50 16.51
CA GLY A 245 -68.80 25.99 15.97
C GLY A 245 -69.93 24.98 16.11
N ASP A 246 -69.66 23.72 15.70
CA ASP A 246 -70.63 22.62 15.85
C ASP A 246 -70.97 22.32 17.33
N ALA A 247 -69.95 22.32 18.19
CA ALA A 247 -70.15 22.10 19.64
C ALA A 247 -71.05 23.20 20.26
N LEU A 248 -70.77 24.48 19.88
CA LEU A 248 -71.55 25.62 20.35
C LEU A 248 -73.03 25.59 19.78
N ALA A 249 -73.22 25.18 18.53
CA ALA A 249 -74.50 25.02 17.93
C ALA A 249 -75.35 23.93 18.62
N ARG A 250 -74.74 22.84 19.05
CA ARG A 250 -75.34 21.73 19.78
C ARG A 250 -75.63 22.06 21.26
N ASN A 251 -74.90 22.97 21.84
CA ASN A 251 -75.05 23.29 23.26
C ASN A 251 -74.79 24.81 23.53
N PRO A 252 -75.81 25.67 23.36
CA PRO A 252 -75.71 27.12 23.51
C PRO A 252 -75.17 27.57 24.89
N LYS A 253 -75.39 26.78 25.94
CA LYS A 253 -74.89 27.05 27.31
C LYS A 253 -73.39 26.99 27.44
N LEU A 254 -72.67 26.40 26.48
CA LEU A 254 -71.20 26.40 26.44
C LEU A 254 -70.62 27.82 26.21
N VAL A 255 -71.33 28.70 25.56
CA VAL A 255 -70.93 30.08 25.35
C VAL A 255 -70.91 30.85 26.70
N GLU A 256 -71.87 30.59 27.53
CA GLU A 256 -71.96 31.19 28.88
C GLU A 256 -70.81 30.71 29.79
N LEU A 257 -70.51 29.36 29.70
CA LEU A 257 -69.42 28.76 30.47
C LEU A 257 -68.06 29.32 30.03
N GLN A 258 -67.78 29.44 28.73
CA GLN A 258 -66.54 30.03 28.21
C GLN A 258 -66.41 31.52 28.51
N ALA A 259 -67.50 32.22 28.55
CA ALA A 259 -67.50 33.64 28.96
C ALA A 259 -67.12 33.78 30.43
N ILE A 260 -67.62 32.88 31.28
CA ILE A 260 -67.29 32.83 32.71
C ILE A 260 -65.81 32.44 32.94
N GLU A 261 -65.28 31.44 32.19
CA GLU A 261 -63.87 30.99 32.27
C GLU A 261 -62.88 32.05 31.82
N LYS A 262 -63.24 32.87 30.83
CA LYS A 262 -62.36 33.96 30.31
C LYS A 262 -62.56 35.26 31.04
N TRP A 263 -63.51 35.37 31.98
CA TRP A 263 -63.76 36.59 32.71
C TRP A 263 -62.66 36.82 33.77
N ASN A 264 -62.03 37.95 33.65
CA ASN A 264 -60.94 38.39 34.55
C ASN A 264 -61.44 38.97 35.88
N GLY A 265 -62.76 38.87 36.18
CA GLY A 265 -63.37 39.35 37.42
C GLY A 265 -63.57 40.87 37.47
N VAL A 266 -63.29 41.63 36.43
CA VAL A 266 -63.44 43.08 36.39
C VAL A 266 -64.67 43.47 35.55
N LEU A 267 -65.60 44.20 36.12
CA LEU A 267 -66.76 44.76 35.38
C LEU A 267 -66.31 45.88 34.42
N PRO A 268 -66.78 45.90 33.18
CA PRO A 268 -66.43 46.97 32.25
C PRO A 268 -66.94 48.30 32.74
N VAL A 269 -66.06 49.29 32.80
CA VAL A 269 -66.33 50.66 33.40
C VAL A 269 -67.22 51.52 32.51
N THR A 270 -67.45 51.14 31.25
CA THR A 270 -68.32 51.87 30.32
C THR A 270 -69.38 50.95 29.73
N MET A 271 -70.62 51.07 30.18
CA MET A 271 -71.81 50.47 29.52
C MET A 271 -72.45 51.50 28.64
N LEU A 272 -72.46 51.34 27.35
CA LEU A 272 -73.29 52.03 26.38
C LEU A 272 -74.56 51.26 26.21
N ASN A 273 -75.68 51.87 26.61
CA ASN A 273 -77.02 51.43 26.38
C ASN A 273 -77.51 50.09 26.97
N ASN A 274 -77.94 50.08 28.21
CA ASN A 274 -78.91 49.14 28.85
C ASN A 274 -78.90 47.67 28.48
N THR A 275 -77.89 47.16 28.01
CA THR A 275 -77.66 45.72 27.76
C THR A 275 -76.58 45.18 28.61
N MET A 276 -76.93 44.39 29.63
CA MET A 276 -75.89 43.61 30.37
C MET A 276 -75.29 42.56 29.47
N PRO A 277 -73.97 42.55 29.22
CA PRO A 277 -73.41 41.48 28.48
C PRO A 277 -73.38 40.23 29.35
N PHE A 278 -74.08 39.21 28.90
CA PHE A 278 -73.91 37.81 29.30
C PHE A 278 -74.68 37.23 30.51
N LEU A 279 -75.59 37.91 31.15
CA LEU A 279 -76.46 37.29 32.17
C LEU A 279 -77.95 37.55 31.91
N PRO A 280 -78.70 36.57 31.43
CA PRO A 280 -80.19 36.64 31.53
C PRO A 280 -80.52 36.42 33.01
N ILE A 281 -80.84 37.51 33.74
CA ILE A 281 -81.45 37.38 35.05
C ILE A 281 -82.92 37.03 34.81
N LYS A 282 -83.31 35.79 35.16
CA LYS A 282 -84.68 35.41 35.41
C LYS A 282 -84.90 35.50 36.89
#